data_a3d1cabd1c9f93fe64664a5a7b49f182
#
_entry.id   a3d1cabd1c9f93fe64664a5a7b49f182
#
_cell.length_a   1.000
_cell.length_b   1.000
_cell.length_c   1.000
_cell.angle_alpha   90.00
_cell.angle_beta   90.00
_cell.angle_gamma   90.00
#
_symmetry.space_group_name_H-M   'P 1'
#
loop_
_entity.id
_entity.type
_entity.pdbx_description
1 polymer ?
#
loop_
_entity_poly.entity_id
_entity_poly.type
_entity_poly.pdbx_seq_one_letter_code
_entity_poly.pdbx_strand_id
1 'polypeptide(L)'
;MNKAREYLEQAYRLDERITCRLFQLAQLKEMATTISSHIKDVCVQETHNDHKLEDTIVKIVEQEKEIDNEIDALVELKAEVRYVIEKVPNVEQRLLLEERYLCFKSWEEIATDMSYGLRWIYKLHDKALKSVTQILGDEIGH
;
A
#
# COMPACT_ATOMS: atom_id res chain seq x y z
N MET A 1 -10.06 -20.00 6.18
CA MET A 1 -9.52 -18.73 5.68
C MET A 1 -10.17 -18.36 4.36
N ASN A 2 -10.53 -17.12 4.21
CA ASN A 2 -11.18 -16.64 2.98
C ASN A 2 -10.14 -16.25 1.95
N LYS A 3 -9.98 -17.06 0.91
CA LYS A 3 -9.00 -16.82 -0.16
C LYS A 3 -9.29 -15.54 -0.96
N ALA A 4 -10.56 -15.22 -1.14
CA ALA A 4 -10.93 -13.98 -1.83
C ALA A 4 -10.46 -12.76 -1.04
N ARG A 5 -10.66 -12.76 0.26
CA ARG A 5 -10.22 -11.67 1.12
C ARG A 5 -8.69 -11.53 1.10
N GLU A 6 -7.97 -12.64 1.20
CA GLU A 6 -6.51 -12.62 1.11
C GLU A 6 -6.03 -12.04 -0.21
N TYR A 7 -6.66 -12.45 -1.31
CA TYR A 7 -6.33 -11.94 -2.64
C TYR A 7 -6.53 -10.43 -2.71
N LEU A 8 -7.67 -9.95 -2.25
CA LEU A 8 -8.00 -8.53 -2.30
C LEU A 8 -7.13 -7.69 -1.36
N GLU A 9 -6.73 -8.25 -0.22
CA GLU A 9 -5.90 -7.54 0.77
C GLU A 9 -4.44 -7.36 0.35
N GLN A 10 -3.98 -8.04 -0.67
CA GLN A 10 -2.59 -7.94 -1.12
C GLN A 10 -2.20 -6.49 -1.44
N ALA A 11 -3.05 -5.76 -2.15
CA ALA A 11 -2.79 -4.37 -2.50
C ALA A 11 -2.71 -3.48 -1.26
N TYR A 12 -3.60 -3.70 -0.31
CA TYR A 12 -3.62 -2.95 0.95
C TYR A 12 -2.33 -3.18 1.75
N ARG A 13 -1.90 -4.42 1.87
CA ARG A 13 -0.68 -4.76 2.60
C ARG A 13 0.56 -4.16 1.95
N LEU A 14 0.61 -4.18 0.63
CA LEU A 14 1.72 -3.57 -0.10
C LEU A 14 1.73 -2.06 0.06
N ASP A 15 0.55 -1.43 0.04
CA ASP A 15 0.41 0.00 0.27
C ASP A 15 0.92 0.39 1.67
N GLU A 16 0.55 -0.38 2.69
CA GLU A 16 1.03 -0.14 4.06
C GLU A 16 2.56 -0.27 4.15
N ARG A 17 3.12 -1.26 3.49
CA ARG A 17 4.57 -1.46 3.46
C ARG A 17 5.28 -0.28 2.80
N ILE A 18 4.76 0.20 1.68
CA ILE A 18 5.31 1.36 0.98
C ILE A 18 5.26 2.60 1.88
N THR A 19 4.13 2.83 2.55
CA THR A 19 3.96 3.94 3.48
C THR A 19 5.01 3.89 4.60
N CYS A 20 5.22 2.70 5.18
CA CYS A 20 6.22 2.49 6.21
C CYS A 20 7.63 2.77 5.71
N ARG A 21 7.95 2.31 4.50
CA ARG A 21 9.27 2.55 3.90
C ARG A 21 9.50 4.01 3.56
N LEU A 22 8.47 4.71 3.11
CA LEU A 22 8.55 6.16 2.86
C LEU A 22 8.85 6.92 4.14
N PHE A 23 8.26 6.50 5.25
CA PHE A 23 8.53 7.08 6.57
C PHE A 23 10.00 6.86 6.96
N GLN A 24 10.52 5.65 6.79
CA GLN A 24 11.91 5.32 7.07
C GLN A 24 12.86 6.12 6.19
N LEU A 25 12.51 6.28 4.91
CA LEU A 25 13.29 7.09 3.97
C LEU A 25 13.36 8.54 4.41
N ALA A 26 12.23 9.10 4.86
CA ALA A 26 12.18 10.47 5.37
C ALA A 26 13.12 10.65 6.57
N GLN A 27 13.18 9.65 7.46
CA GLN A 27 14.10 9.67 8.61
C GLN A 27 15.57 9.66 8.15
N LEU A 28 15.91 8.84 7.14
CA LEU A 28 17.27 8.82 6.59
C LEU A 28 17.66 10.16 5.96
N LYS A 29 16.74 10.78 5.24
CA LYS A 29 16.96 12.10 4.64
C LYS A 29 17.20 13.17 5.70
N GLU A 30 16.45 13.09 6.79
CA GLU A 30 16.64 13.99 7.93
C GLU A 30 17.99 13.79 8.57
N MET A 31 18.42 12.53 8.76
CA MET A 31 19.76 12.21 9.27
C MET A 31 20.87 12.76 8.37
N ALA A 32 20.72 12.61 7.06
CA ALA A 32 21.68 13.15 6.10
C ALA A 32 21.79 14.68 6.21
N THR A 33 20.67 15.36 6.39
CA THR A 33 20.63 16.80 6.60
C THR A 33 21.35 17.19 7.88
N THR A 34 21.13 16.46 8.96
CA THR A 34 21.79 16.70 10.25
C THR A 34 23.30 16.50 10.14
N ILE A 35 23.76 15.43 9.49
CA ILE A 35 25.19 15.15 9.28
C ILE A 35 25.83 16.26 8.43
N SER A 36 25.14 16.68 7.36
CA SER A 36 25.63 17.75 6.49
C SER A 36 25.80 19.07 7.24
N SER A 37 24.83 19.43 8.09
CA SER A 37 24.90 20.63 8.92
C SER A 37 26.07 20.55 9.90
N HIS A 38 26.32 19.37 10.47
CA HIS A 38 27.40 19.14 11.41
C HIS A 38 28.79 19.29 10.76
N ILE A 39 28.90 18.83 9.53
CA ILE A 39 30.16 18.96 8.74
C ILE A 39 30.49 20.42 8.49
N LYS A 40 29.50 21.27 8.25
CA LYS A 40 29.69 22.71 8.02
C LYS A 40 30.16 23.44 9.29
N ASP A 41 29.73 22.99 10.45
CA ASP A 41 30.02 23.64 11.72
C ASP A 41 31.36 23.21 12.33
N VAL A 42 31.85 22.00 12.02
CA VAL A 42 33.09 21.44 12.63
C VAL A 42 34.03 20.96 11.55
N CYS A 43 35.05 21.77 11.26
CA CYS A 43 36.04 21.46 10.21
C CYS A 43 37.04 20.35 10.57
N VAL A 44 37.12 19.94 11.84
CA VAL A 44 38.20 19.09 12.35
C VAL A 44 38.00 17.59 12.14
N GLN A 45 36.79 17.15 11.82
CA GLN A 45 36.47 15.72 11.65
C GLN A 45 35.83 15.42 10.30
N GLU A 46 36.20 16.18 9.30
CA GLU A 46 35.57 16.09 7.97
C GLU A 46 35.58 14.70 7.36
N THR A 47 36.70 13.96 7.45
CA THR A 47 36.86 12.67 6.80
C THR A 47 35.85 11.64 7.34
N HIS A 48 35.67 11.57 8.65
CA HIS A 48 34.75 10.63 9.28
C HIS A 48 33.29 10.98 8.95
N ASN A 49 32.93 12.25 9.05
CA ASN A 49 31.60 12.72 8.75
C ASN A 49 31.26 12.63 7.26
N ASP A 50 32.24 12.83 6.38
CA ASP A 50 32.08 12.69 4.93
C ASP A 50 31.72 11.24 4.56
N HIS A 51 32.42 10.26 5.14
CA HIS A 51 32.13 8.86 4.91
C HIS A 51 30.75 8.48 5.42
N LYS A 52 30.37 8.98 6.58
CA LYS A 52 29.05 8.75 7.17
C LYS A 52 27.95 9.34 6.30
N LEU A 53 28.18 10.54 5.77
CA LEU A 53 27.24 11.20 4.86
C LEU A 53 27.10 10.41 3.54
N GLU A 54 28.23 10.01 2.96
CA GLU A 54 28.25 9.21 1.73
C GLU A 54 27.50 7.89 1.90
N ASP A 55 27.75 7.17 2.99
CA ASP A 55 27.07 5.92 3.31
C ASP A 55 25.56 6.12 3.45
N THR A 56 25.17 7.22 4.11
CA THR A 56 23.76 7.55 4.29
C THR A 56 23.10 7.86 2.95
N ILE A 57 23.77 8.61 2.08
CA ILE A 57 23.27 8.96 0.76
C ILE A 57 23.09 7.69 -0.10
N VAL A 58 24.05 6.76 -0.04
CA VAL A 58 23.96 5.48 -0.76
C VAL A 58 22.73 4.71 -0.30
N LYS A 59 22.48 4.65 1.02
CA LYS A 59 21.29 3.99 1.57
C LYS A 59 20.00 4.63 1.11
N ILE A 60 19.98 5.97 1.04
CA ILE A 60 18.81 6.72 0.53
C ILE A 60 18.51 6.31 -0.91
N VAL A 61 19.53 6.32 -1.77
CA VAL A 61 19.38 5.96 -3.19
C VAL A 61 18.87 4.52 -3.34
N GLU A 62 19.46 3.59 -2.57
CA GLU A 62 19.04 2.19 -2.58
C GLU A 62 17.57 2.03 -2.15
N GLN A 63 17.15 2.72 -1.08
CA GLN A 63 15.80 2.64 -0.59
C GLN A 63 14.79 3.29 -1.54
N GLU A 64 15.15 4.41 -2.16
CA GLU A 64 14.30 5.04 -3.17
C GLU A 64 14.03 4.09 -4.33
N LYS A 65 15.07 3.37 -4.76
CA LYS A 65 14.94 2.40 -5.85
C LYS A 65 14.04 1.23 -5.48
N GLU A 66 14.18 0.70 -4.26
CA GLU A 66 13.32 -0.37 -3.75
C GLU A 66 11.86 0.09 -3.66
N ILE A 67 11.64 1.31 -3.18
CA ILE A 67 10.29 1.88 -3.06
C ILE A 67 9.67 2.05 -4.45
N ASP A 68 10.42 2.55 -5.42
CA ASP A 68 9.92 2.69 -6.79
C ASP A 68 9.48 1.35 -7.37
N ASN A 69 10.26 0.30 -7.14
CA ASN A 69 9.91 -1.06 -7.58
C ASN A 69 8.63 -1.55 -6.92
N GLU A 70 8.46 -1.27 -5.63
CA GLU A 70 7.24 -1.67 -4.90
C GLU A 70 6.02 -0.88 -5.34
N ILE A 71 6.19 0.41 -5.68
CA ILE A 71 5.11 1.23 -6.23
C ILE A 71 4.65 0.66 -7.57
N ASP A 72 5.59 0.27 -8.44
CA ASP A 72 5.26 -0.37 -9.71
C ASP A 72 4.48 -1.65 -9.49
N ALA A 73 4.90 -2.47 -8.52
CA ALA A 73 4.19 -3.70 -8.17
C ALA A 73 2.78 -3.41 -7.64
N LEU A 74 2.62 -2.35 -6.86
CA LEU A 74 1.30 -1.95 -6.35
C LEU A 74 0.37 -1.52 -7.48
N VAL A 75 0.88 -0.77 -8.45
CA VAL A 75 0.08 -0.33 -9.62
C VAL A 75 -0.43 -1.54 -10.38
N GLU A 76 0.43 -2.53 -10.62
CA GLU A 76 0.04 -3.77 -11.31
C GLU A 76 -0.98 -4.57 -10.51
N LEU A 77 -0.75 -4.69 -9.21
CA LEU A 77 -1.64 -5.44 -8.33
C LEU A 77 -3.02 -4.79 -8.24
N LYS A 78 -3.08 -3.47 -8.16
CA LYS A 78 -4.36 -2.74 -8.18
C LYS A 78 -5.11 -2.95 -9.50
N ALA A 79 -4.38 -3.01 -10.61
CA ALA A 79 -5.00 -3.28 -11.92
C ALA A 79 -5.62 -4.68 -11.95
N GLU A 80 -4.93 -5.68 -11.41
CA GLU A 80 -5.46 -7.04 -11.31
C GLU A 80 -6.70 -7.11 -10.42
N VAL A 81 -6.63 -6.49 -9.26
CA VAL A 81 -7.75 -6.45 -8.32
C VAL A 81 -8.95 -5.74 -8.95
N ARG A 82 -8.71 -4.63 -9.63
CA ARG A 82 -9.78 -3.90 -10.34
C ARG A 82 -10.44 -4.78 -11.40
N TYR A 83 -9.66 -5.52 -12.15
CA TYR A 83 -10.17 -6.43 -13.18
C TYR A 83 -11.13 -7.45 -12.59
N VAL A 84 -10.78 -8.04 -11.45
CA VAL A 84 -11.63 -9.00 -10.76
C VAL A 84 -12.90 -8.33 -10.22
N ILE A 85 -12.76 -7.17 -9.58
CA ILE A 85 -13.89 -6.44 -9.00
C ILE A 85 -14.89 -6.03 -10.07
N GLU A 86 -14.42 -5.60 -11.23
CA GLU A 86 -15.31 -5.20 -12.34
C GLU A 86 -16.19 -6.33 -12.85
N LYS A 87 -15.80 -7.57 -12.59
CA LYS A 87 -16.61 -8.75 -12.96
C LYS A 87 -17.74 -9.05 -11.98
N VAL A 88 -17.75 -8.43 -10.82
CA VAL A 88 -18.83 -8.60 -9.82
C VAL A 88 -20.09 -7.97 -10.38
N PRO A 89 -21.18 -8.76 -10.56
CA PRO A 89 -22.38 -8.24 -11.22
C PRO A 89 -23.18 -7.25 -10.39
N ASN A 90 -23.18 -7.36 -9.08
CA ASN A 90 -23.94 -6.48 -8.21
C ASN A 90 -23.22 -5.14 -8.02
N VAL A 91 -23.88 -4.04 -8.35
CA VAL A 91 -23.29 -2.70 -8.32
C VAL A 91 -22.85 -2.28 -6.91
N GLU A 92 -23.68 -2.56 -5.90
CA GLU A 92 -23.37 -2.21 -4.50
C GLU A 92 -22.17 -2.99 -3.98
N GLN A 93 -22.11 -4.29 -4.29
CA GLN A 93 -20.97 -5.12 -3.92
C GLN A 93 -19.69 -4.62 -4.57
N ARG A 94 -19.78 -4.27 -5.85
CA ARG A 94 -18.64 -3.74 -6.61
C ARG A 94 -18.13 -2.44 -5.99
N LEU A 95 -19.03 -1.51 -5.70
CA LEU A 95 -18.68 -0.23 -5.09
C LEU A 95 -17.99 -0.42 -3.74
N LEU A 96 -18.54 -1.29 -2.90
CA LEU A 96 -17.95 -1.59 -1.60
C LEU A 96 -16.52 -2.13 -1.74
N LEU A 97 -16.33 -3.06 -2.67
CA LEU A 97 -15.01 -3.65 -2.92
C LEU A 97 -14.02 -2.61 -3.44
N GLU A 98 -14.46 -1.74 -4.33
CA GLU A 98 -13.62 -0.66 -4.84
C GLU A 98 -13.18 0.29 -3.71
N GLU A 99 -14.11 0.71 -2.87
CA GLU A 99 -13.80 1.61 -1.77
C GLU A 99 -12.87 0.98 -0.75
N ARG A 100 -13.09 -0.30 -0.44
CA ARG A 100 -12.26 -0.98 0.58
C ARG A 100 -10.90 -1.38 0.06
N TYR A 101 -10.83 -1.99 -1.12
CA TYR A 101 -9.61 -2.65 -1.59
C TYR A 101 -8.81 -1.87 -2.63
N LEU A 102 -9.39 -0.84 -3.23
CA LEU A 102 -8.67 0.03 -4.16
C LEU A 102 -8.43 1.41 -3.58
N CYS A 103 -9.38 1.94 -2.82
CA CYS A 103 -9.27 3.26 -2.18
C CYS A 103 -8.79 3.17 -0.73
N PHE A 104 -8.76 1.96 -0.17
CA PHE A 104 -8.27 1.69 1.20
C PHE A 104 -9.02 2.44 2.30
N LYS A 105 -10.33 2.63 2.11
CA LYS A 105 -11.17 3.30 3.09
C LYS A 105 -11.49 2.41 4.28
N SER A 106 -11.71 3.03 5.43
CA SER A 106 -12.16 2.32 6.62
C SER A 106 -13.61 1.87 6.46
N TRP A 107 -14.03 0.90 7.26
CA TRP A 107 -15.42 0.43 7.23
C TRP A 107 -16.40 1.54 7.58
N GLU A 108 -16.04 2.42 8.52
CA GLU A 108 -16.85 3.56 8.94
C GLU A 108 -17.03 4.56 7.80
N GLU A 109 -15.95 4.85 7.05
CA GLU A 109 -16.01 5.74 5.89
C GLU A 109 -16.90 5.16 4.80
N ILE A 110 -16.78 3.86 4.53
CA ILE A 110 -17.60 3.17 3.53
C ILE A 110 -19.07 3.21 3.92
N ALA A 111 -19.38 2.94 5.19
CA ALA A 111 -20.76 2.99 5.70
C ALA A 111 -21.35 4.38 5.49
N THR A 112 -20.59 5.42 5.78
CA THR A 112 -21.02 6.80 5.59
C THR A 112 -21.25 7.10 4.10
N ASP A 113 -20.30 6.73 3.26
CA ASP A 113 -20.34 6.99 1.81
C ASP A 113 -21.55 6.29 1.15
N MET A 114 -21.83 5.07 1.57
CA MET A 114 -22.93 4.28 1.01
C MET A 114 -24.27 4.50 1.71
N SER A 115 -24.29 5.31 2.77
CA SER A 115 -25.48 5.59 3.58
C SER A 115 -26.09 4.34 4.20
N TYR A 116 -25.26 3.42 4.66
CA TYR A 116 -25.67 2.20 5.35
C TYR A 116 -25.04 2.13 6.75
N GLY A 117 -25.67 1.34 7.63
CA GLY A 117 -25.05 1.02 8.92
C GLY A 117 -23.92 0.01 8.75
N LEU A 118 -23.01 -0.01 9.71
CA LEU A 118 -21.86 -0.92 9.71
C LEU A 118 -22.28 -2.40 9.56
N ARG A 119 -23.34 -2.78 10.27
CA ARG A 119 -23.81 -4.16 10.23
C ARG A 119 -24.21 -4.60 8.82
N TRP A 120 -24.87 -3.71 8.09
CA TRP A 120 -25.26 -3.99 6.70
C TRP A 120 -24.03 -4.04 5.79
N ILE A 121 -23.08 -3.16 6.03
CA ILE A 121 -21.81 -3.14 5.27
C ILE A 121 -21.06 -4.46 5.41
N TYR A 122 -20.96 -5.00 6.62
CA TYR A 122 -20.32 -6.29 6.85
C TYR A 122 -21.04 -7.44 6.14
N LYS A 123 -22.37 -7.41 6.14
CA LYS A 123 -23.16 -8.41 5.41
C LYS A 123 -22.95 -8.30 3.90
N LEU A 124 -22.93 -7.07 3.41
CA LEU A 124 -22.70 -6.81 1.99
C LEU A 124 -21.28 -7.26 1.59
N HIS A 125 -20.31 -7.03 2.45
CA HIS A 125 -18.94 -7.48 2.25
C HIS A 125 -18.86 -9.01 2.14
N ASP A 126 -19.53 -9.73 3.03
CA ASP A 126 -19.55 -11.19 2.98
C ASP A 126 -20.11 -11.70 1.65
N LYS A 127 -21.17 -11.08 1.18
CA LYS A 127 -21.79 -11.41 -0.12
C LYS A 127 -20.83 -11.09 -1.27
N ALA A 128 -20.18 -9.94 -1.18
CA ALA A 128 -19.20 -9.52 -2.20
C ALA A 128 -18.01 -10.49 -2.27
N LEU A 129 -17.53 -10.96 -1.12
CA LEU A 129 -16.44 -11.93 -1.08
C LEU A 129 -16.84 -13.28 -1.71
N LYS A 130 -18.09 -13.69 -1.54
CA LYS A 130 -18.59 -14.90 -2.19
C LYS A 130 -18.60 -14.74 -3.71
N SER A 131 -19.00 -13.57 -4.20
CA SER A 131 -18.97 -13.26 -5.63
C SER A 131 -17.54 -13.32 -6.17
N VAL A 132 -16.58 -12.73 -5.44
CA VAL A 132 -15.16 -12.75 -5.82
C VAL A 132 -14.61 -14.18 -5.82
N THR A 133 -14.97 -14.96 -4.80
CA THR A 133 -14.56 -16.37 -4.72
C THR A 133 -14.98 -17.14 -5.97
N GLN A 134 -16.20 -16.91 -6.42
CA GLN A 134 -16.73 -17.54 -7.63
C GLN A 134 -15.95 -17.12 -8.87
N ILE A 135 -15.67 -15.81 -8.99
CA ILE A 135 -14.93 -15.26 -10.12
C ILE A 135 -13.51 -15.84 -10.18
N LEU A 136 -12.82 -15.87 -9.03
CA LEU A 136 -11.48 -16.43 -8.93
C LEU A 136 -11.45 -17.93 -9.23
N GLY A 137 -12.46 -18.66 -8.79
CA GLY A 137 -12.61 -20.07 -9.08
C GLY A 137 -12.78 -20.33 -10.58
N ASP A 138 -13.59 -19.53 -11.24
CA ASP A 138 -13.83 -19.68 -12.68
C ASP A 138 -12.56 -19.38 -13.50
N GLU A 139 -11.75 -18.43 -13.07
CA GLU A 139 -10.51 -18.09 -13.78
C GLU A 139 -9.38 -19.07 -13.52
N ILE A 140 -9.28 -19.62 -12.33
CA ILE A 140 -8.22 -20.53 -11.93
C ILE A 140 -8.59 -21.99 -12.23
N GLY A 141 -9.90 -22.30 -12.25
CA GLY A 141 -10.42 -23.64 -12.41
C GLY A 141 -10.36 -24.19 -13.84
N HIS A 142 -9.80 -23.44 -14.73
CA HIS A 142 -9.64 -23.81 -16.13
C HIS A 142 -8.19 -23.68 -16.55
#